data_0b148de96a427d98909bdcb37cfa0da4
#
_entry.id   0b148de96a427d98909bdcb37cfa0da4
#
_cell.length_a   1.000
_cell.length_b   1.000
_cell.length_c   1.000
_cell.angle_alpha   90.00
_cell.angle_beta   90.00
_cell.angle_gamma   90.00
#
_symmetry.space_group_name_H-M   'P 1'
#
loop_
_entity.id
_entity.type
_entity.pdbx_description
1 polymer ?
#
loop_
_entity_poly.entity_id
_entity_poly.type
_entity_poly.pdbx_seq_one_letter_code
_entity_poly.pdbx_strand_id
1 'polypeptide(L)'
;MTDWFARPVLHVMNVEASLLFYVNRLGFTSPWRYDEDGRAHVAQVERQGCALILADTWPEKIGKGLMFISLNAEPEAQVAALDALRAELEAKGVPVKEGSWGYRLLVVDDPDGNQLFFNYPAETASGLRQAHQ
;
A
#
# COMPACT_ATOMS: atom_id res chain seq x y z
N MET A 1 -11.49 22.48 18.02
CA MET A 1 -10.39 22.27 17.06
C MET A 1 -10.66 21.04 16.22
N THR A 2 -10.38 21.10 14.95
CA THR A 2 -10.61 19.98 14.07
C THR A 2 -9.27 19.46 13.55
N ASP A 3 -9.18 18.13 13.48
CA ASP A 3 -8.00 17.48 12.90
C ASP A 3 -8.26 17.21 11.43
N TRP A 4 -7.19 17.25 10.67
CA TRP A 4 -7.25 16.91 9.26
C TRP A 4 -6.57 15.55 9.08
N PHE A 5 -7.11 14.75 8.18
CA PHE A 5 -6.44 13.54 7.73
C PHE A 5 -6.67 13.40 6.23
N ALA A 6 -5.74 12.76 5.57
CA ALA A 6 -5.80 12.62 4.13
C ALA A 6 -5.88 11.15 3.76
N ARG A 7 -6.58 10.88 2.67
CA ARG A 7 -6.63 9.54 2.08
C ARG A 7 -6.22 9.68 0.62
N PRO A 8 -5.13 9.03 0.22
CA PRO A 8 -4.75 9.07 -1.19
C PRO A 8 -5.77 8.34 -2.05
N VAL A 9 -5.88 8.78 -3.29
CA VAL A 9 -6.76 8.16 -4.27
C VAL A 9 -5.90 7.49 -5.32
N LEU A 10 -6.10 6.19 -5.51
CA LEU A 10 -5.45 5.45 -6.58
C LEU A 10 -6.48 5.18 -7.66
N HIS A 11 -6.13 5.52 -8.89
CA HIS A 11 -7.04 5.35 -10.01
C HIS A 11 -6.83 3.99 -10.63
N VAL A 12 -7.93 3.28 -10.85
CA VAL A 12 -7.91 1.89 -11.28
C VAL A 12 -8.89 1.73 -12.43
N MET A 13 -8.70 0.67 -13.20
CA MET A 13 -9.57 0.42 -14.34
C MET A 13 -10.94 -0.11 -13.89
N ASN A 14 -10.96 -0.93 -12.84
CA ASN A 14 -12.18 -1.59 -12.38
C ASN A 14 -12.11 -1.73 -10.86
N VAL A 15 -12.98 -1.01 -10.16
CA VAL A 15 -12.94 -1.00 -8.69
C VAL A 15 -13.27 -2.38 -8.11
N GLU A 16 -14.21 -3.13 -8.73
CA GLU A 16 -14.53 -4.46 -8.23
C GLU A 16 -13.32 -5.39 -8.28
N ALA A 17 -12.58 -5.37 -9.38
CA ALA A 17 -11.37 -6.18 -9.52
C ALA A 17 -10.30 -5.74 -8.53
N SER A 18 -10.15 -4.43 -8.34
CA SER A 18 -9.18 -3.91 -7.39
C SER A 18 -9.54 -4.28 -5.96
N LEU A 19 -10.84 -4.29 -5.64
CA LEU A 19 -11.27 -4.72 -4.31
C LEU A 19 -10.87 -6.16 -4.05
N LEU A 20 -11.01 -7.04 -5.04
CA LEU A 20 -10.59 -8.42 -4.87
C LEU A 20 -9.10 -8.51 -4.55
N PHE A 21 -8.29 -7.70 -5.24
CA PHE A 21 -6.86 -7.68 -4.98
C PHE A 21 -6.54 -7.12 -3.58
N TYR A 22 -7.05 -5.94 -3.27
CA TYR A 22 -6.70 -5.29 -2.01
C TYR A 22 -7.25 -6.04 -0.80
N VAL A 23 -8.47 -6.58 -0.91
CA VAL A 23 -9.06 -7.28 0.22
C VAL A 23 -8.53 -8.71 0.32
N ASN A 24 -8.56 -9.47 -0.78
CA ASN A 24 -8.24 -10.89 -0.70
C ASN A 24 -6.74 -11.17 -0.75
N ARG A 25 -5.96 -10.32 -1.42
CA ARG A 25 -4.53 -10.55 -1.54
C ARG A 25 -3.72 -9.71 -0.58
N LEU A 26 -4.08 -8.44 -0.40
CA LEU A 26 -3.30 -7.55 0.46
C LEU A 26 -3.85 -7.47 1.89
N GLY A 27 -4.97 -8.13 2.17
CA GLY A 27 -5.48 -8.19 3.53
C GLY A 27 -6.15 -6.91 4.03
N PHE A 28 -6.53 -6.02 3.12
CA PHE A 28 -7.27 -4.82 3.49
C PHE A 28 -8.73 -5.17 3.75
N THR A 29 -9.43 -4.28 4.46
CA THR A 29 -10.88 -4.34 4.57
C THR A 29 -11.46 -3.17 3.82
N SER A 30 -12.74 -3.26 3.41
CA SER A 30 -13.39 -2.17 2.69
C SER A 30 -14.60 -1.70 3.50
N PRO A 31 -14.46 -0.59 4.24
CA PRO A 31 -15.55 -0.13 5.11
C PRO A 31 -16.70 0.50 4.35
N TRP A 32 -16.48 1.02 3.13
CA TRP A 32 -17.58 1.56 2.35
C TRP A 32 -17.23 1.55 0.87
N ARG A 33 -18.27 1.61 0.06
CA ARG A 33 -18.15 1.70 -1.38
C ARG A 33 -19.34 2.48 -1.94
N TYR A 34 -19.13 3.13 -3.07
CA TYR A 34 -20.18 3.80 -3.81
C TYR A 34 -20.47 3.01 -5.07
N ASP A 35 -21.70 2.53 -5.19
CA ASP A 35 -22.13 1.72 -6.33
C ASP A 35 -23.03 2.53 -7.23
N GLU A 36 -22.88 2.31 -8.53
CA GLU A 36 -23.74 2.90 -9.52
C GLU A 36 -23.92 1.86 -10.62
N ASP A 37 -25.16 1.67 -11.07
CA ASP A 37 -25.47 0.67 -12.08
C ASP A 37 -25.00 -0.73 -11.67
N GLY A 38 -25.10 -1.03 -10.39
CA GLY A 38 -24.83 -2.36 -9.87
C GLY A 38 -23.38 -2.68 -9.63
N ARG A 39 -22.47 -1.70 -9.73
CA ARG A 39 -21.06 -1.98 -9.46
C ARG A 39 -20.40 -0.80 -8.76
N ALA A 40 -19.29 -1.09 -8.07
CA ALA A 40 -18.56 -0.06 -7.36
C ALA A 40 -17.76 0.81 -8.30
N HIS A 41 -17.79 2.12 -8.08
CA HIS A 41 -16.99 3.10 -8.82
C HIS A 41 -15.99 3.80 -7.91
N VAL A 42 -16.24 3.81 -6.61
CA VAL A 42 -15.34 4.36 -5.60
C VAL A 42 -15.44 3.47 -4.38
N ALA A 43 -14.33 3.14 -3.78
CA ALA A 43 -14.32 2.34 -2.55
C ALA A 43 -13.16 2.73 -1.69
N GLN A 44 -13.33 2.67 -0.38
CA GLN A 44 -12.22 2.83 0.54
C GLN A 44 -11.74 1.46 0.97
N VAL A 45 -10.43 1.30 1.05
CA VAL A 45 -9.83 0.12 1.64
C VAL A 45 -8.86 0.56 2.72
N GLU A 46 -8.71 -0.27 3.75
CA GLU A 46 -7.83 0.09 4.85
C GLU A 46 -7.25 -1.13 5.53
N ARG A 47 -6.04 -0.96 6.05
CA ARG A 47 -5.36 -1.98 6.83
C ARG A 47 -4.41 -1.27 7.78
N GLN A 48 -4.45 -1.63 9.07
CA GLN A 48 -3.51 -1.12 10.08
C GLN A 48 -3.47 0.42 10.12
N GLY A 49 -4.63 1.04 9.95
CA GLY A 49 -4.71 2.50 9.96
C GLY A 49 -4.35 3.18 8.66
N CYS A 50 -3.88 2.42 7.68
CA CYS A 50 -3.57 2.96 6.35
C CYS A 50 -4.84 2.86 5.50
N ALA A 51 -5.39 4.01 5.10
CA ALA A 51 -6.62 4.04 4.33
C ALA A 51 -6.38 4.73 2.99
N LEU A 52 -6.98 4.19 1.94
CA LEU A 52 -6.90 4.79 0.63
C LEU A 52 -8.20 4.58 -0.12
N ILE A 53 -8.39 5.35 -1.17
CA ILE A 53 -9.59 5.30 -1.99
C ILE A 53 -9.22 4.78 -3.38
N LEU A 54 -10.02 3.84 -3.87
CA LEU A 54 -9.90 3.32 -5.23
C LEU A 54 -11.03 3.94 -6.04
N ALA A 55 -10.72 4.48 -7.22
CA ALA A 55 -11.73 5.13 -8.05
C ALA A 55 -11.47 4.85 -9.53
N ASP A 56 -12.53 4.63 -10.30
CA ASP A 56 -12.40 4.36 -11.73
C ASP A 56 -12.85 5.52 -12.60
N THR A 57 -12.96 6.72 -12.03
CA THR A 57 -13.59 7.85 -12.69
C THR A 57 -12.64 8.73 -13.49
N TRP A 58 -11.35 8.38 -13.51
CA TRP A 58 -10.35 9.24 -14.17
C TRP A 58 -9.36 8.38 -14.96
N PRO A 59 -9.74 7.95 -16.17
CA PRO A 59 -8.93 6.97 -16.93
C PRO A 59 -7.49 7.37 -17.18
N GLU A 60 -7.21 8.65 -17.39
CA GLU A 60 -5.84 9.06 -17.72
C GLU A 60 -4.87 8.97 -16.54
N LYS A 61 -5.39 8.72 -15.34
CA LYS A 61 -4.54 8.57 -14.15
C LYS A 61 -4.40 7.13 -13.69
N ILE A 62 -4.99 6.20 -14.42
CA ILE A 62 -4.95 4.79 -14.02
C ILE A 62 -3.51 4.31 -13.98
N GLY A 63 -3.16 3.66 -12.87
CA GLY A 63 -1.88 2.98 -12.73
C GLY A 63 -0.69 3.89 -12.50
N LYS A 64 -0.91 5.16 -12.24
CA LYS A 64 0.17 6.14 -12.08
C LYS A 64 0.39 6.57 -10.64
N GLY A 65 -0.29 5.92 -9.71
CA GLY A 65 -0.21 6.29 -8.31
C GLY A 65 0.92 5.60 -7.58
N LEU A 66 1.38 6.23 -6.52
CA LEU A 66 2.39 5.66 -5.66
C LEU A 66 2.10 6.09 -4.23
N MET A 67 2.10 5.12 -3.32
CA MET A 67 1.95 5.38 -1.91
C MET A 67 3.19 4.95 -1.17
N PHE A 68 3.65 5.79 -0.26
CA PHE A 68 4.78 5.46 0.60
C PHE A 68 4.20 5.17 1.98
N ILE A 69 4.39 3.96 2.45
CA ILE A 69 3.79 3.46 3.69
C ILE A 69 4.88 3.16 4.69
N SER A 70 4.76 3.77 5.86
CA SER A 70 5.72 3.54 6.94
C SER A 70 5.00 2.88 8.11
N LEU A 71 5.69 1.98 8.79
CA LEU A 71 5.14 1.32 9.95
C LEU A 71 5.60 2.05 11.20
N ASN A 72 4.65 2.37 12.07
CA ASN A 72 4.95 3.02 13.36
C ASN A 72 5.32 1.96 14.37
N ALA A 73 6.60 1.66 14.45
CA ALA A 73 7.10 0.64 15.38
C ALA A 73 8.60 0.85 15.55
N GLU A 74 9.16 0.24 16.58
CA GLU A 74 10.60 0.23 16.74
C GLU A 74 11.27 -0.47 15.56
N PRO A 75 12.50 -0.12 15.22
CA PRO A 75 13.13 -0.66 14.02
C PRO A 75 13.11 -2.17 13.91
N GLU A 76 13.36 -2.87 15.00
CA GLU A 76 13.35 -4.33 14.97
C GLU A 76 11.95 -4.88 14.69
N ALA A 77 10.94 -4.24 15.27
CA ALA A 77 9.56 -4.64 15.03
C ALA A 77 9.12 -4.30 13.61
N GLN A 78 9.63 -3.19 13.05
CA GLN A 78 9.35 -2.85 11.66
C GLN A 78 9.87 -3.92 10.72
N VAL A 79 11.12 -4.35 10.92
CA VAL A 79 11.71 -5.38 10.06
C VAL A 79 10.93 -6.68 10.17
N ALA A 80 10.59 -7.10 11.39
CA ALA A 80 9.84 -8.34 11.57
C ALA A 80 8.47 -8.26 10.90
N ALA A 81 7.78 -7.12 11.02
CA ALA A 81 6.46 -6.95 10.42
C ALA A 81 6.53 -6.94 8.89
N LEU A 82 7.57 -6.30 8.33
CA LEU A 82 7.73 -6.27 6.88
C LEU A 82 8.12 -7.61 6.31
N ASP A 83 8.98 -8.34 7.01
CA ASP A 83 9.34 -9.69 6.58
C ASP A 83 8.11 -10.62 6.63
N ALA A 84 7.29 -10.47 7.66
CA ALA A 84 6.05 -11.24 7.77
C ALA A 84 5.07 -10.86 6.66
N LEU A 85 4.96 -9.57 6.36
CA LEU A 85 4.09 -9.10 5.28
C LEU A 85 4.56 -9.69 3.94
N ARG A 86 5.86 -9.67 3.69
CA ARG A 86 6.40 -10.24 2.47
C ARG A 86 6.03 -11.71 2.33
N ALA A 87 6.22 -12.48 3.40
CA ALA A 87 5.88 -13.89 3.38
C ALA A 87 4.38 -14.10 3.15
N GLU A 88 3.55 -13.27 3.77
CA GLU A 88 2.10 -13.34 3.60
C GLU A 88 1.72 -13.09 2.14
N LEU A 89 2.30 -12.07 1.52
CA LEU A 89 1.98 -11.71 0.14
C LEU A 89 2.47 -12.77 -0.83
N GLU A 90 3.67 -13.29 -0.62
CA GLU A 90 4.20 -14.35 -1.47
C GLU A 90 3.35 -15.60 -1.38
N ALA A 91 2.85 -15.93 -0.19
CA ALA A 91 1.98 -17.07 -0.01
C ALA A 91 0.65 -16.91 -0.75
N LYS A 92 0.23 -15.68 -0.99
CA LYS A 92 -0.99 -15.39 -1.74
C LYS A 92 -0.73 -15.15 -3.23
N GLY A 93 0.48 -15.38 -3.69
CA GLY A 93 0.82 -15.22 -5.09
C GLY A 93 1.02 -13.79 -5.55
N VAL A 94 1.23 -12.86 -4.62
CA VAL A 94 1.49 -11.47 -4.96
C VAL A 94 2.99 -11.29 -5.12
N PRO A 95 3.47 -10.90 -6.31
CA PRO A 95 4.91 -10.65 -6.48
C PRO A 95 5.32 -9.44 -5.67
N VAL A 96 6.46 -9.54 -5.01
CA VAL A 96 7.04 -8.42 -4.29
C VAL A 96 8.42 -8.16 -4.85
N LYS A 97 8.83 -6.89 -4.83
CA LYS A 97 10.12 -6.49 -5.37
C LYS A 97 10.91 -5.75 -4.33
N GLU A 98 12.22 -5.73 -4.49
CA GLU A 98 13.10 -4.91 -3.69
C GLU A 98 13.29 -3.57 -4.37
N GLY A 99 13.31 -2.50 -3.61
CA GLY A 99 13.60 -1.19 -4.12
C GLY A 99 14.57 -0.47 -3.20
N SER A 100 15.01 0.70 -3.62
CA SER A 100 15.95 1.48 -2.83
C SER A 100 15.79 2.98 -3.11
N TRP A 101 15.67 3.74 -2.02
CA TRP A 101 15.72 5.21 -2.04
C TRP A 101 16.75 5.63 -0.99
N GLY A 102 17.96 5.06 -1.08
CA GLY A 102 18.95 5.25 -0.03
C GLY A 102 18.74 4.32 1.15
N TYR A 103 17.65 3.60 1.19
CA TYR A 103 17.35 2.54 2.14
C TYR A 103 16.43 1.53 1.46
N ARG A 104 16.31 0.37 2.09
CA ARG A 104 15.61 -0.76 1.49
C ARG A 104 14.11 -0.53 1.46
N LEU A 105 13.48 -0.91 0.36
CA LEU A 105 12.04 -0.83 0.19
C LEU A 105 11.48 -2.18 -0.20
N LEU A 106 10.27 -2.46 0.29
CA LEU A 106 9.46 -3.55 -0.19
C LEU A 106 8.42 -2.94 -1.14
N VAL A 107 8.37 -3.40 -2.38
CA VAL A 107 7.53 -2.78 -3.41
C VAL A 107 6.46 -3.75 -3.86
N VAL A 108 5.23 -3.30 -3.87
CA VAL A 108 4.08 -4.07 -4.33
C VAL A 108 3.38 -3.28 -5.43
N ASP A 109 3.17 -3.92 -6.59
CA ASP A 109 2.40 -3.33 -7.67
C ASP A 109 0.97 -3.86 -7.59
N ASP A 110 -0.01 -2.97 -7.75
CA ASP A 110 -1.38 -3.45 -7.87
C ASP A 110 -1.66 -3.85 -9.32
N PRO A 111 -2.83 -4.43 -9.63
CA PRO A 111 -3.09 -4.91 -11.00
C PRO A 111 -3.04 -3.84 -12.08
N ASP A 112 -3.22 -2.58 -11.72
CA ASP A 112 -3.21 -1.47 -12.68
C ASP A 112 -1.85 -0.80 -12.79
N GLY A 113 -0.89 -1.18 -11.94
CA GLY A 113 0.44 -0.58 -11.94
C GLY A 113 0.64 0.49 -10.88
N ASN A 114 -0.36 0.77 -10.05
CA ASN A 114 -0.15 1.62 -8.88
C ASN A 114 0.80 0.92 -7.93
N GLN A 115 1.64 1.67 -7.23
CA GLN A 115 2.70 1.08 -6.43
C GLN A 115 2.55 1.42 -4.95
N LEU A 116 2.78 0.42 -4.12
CA LEU A 116 2.85 0.59 -2.67
C LEU A 116 4.29 0.34 -2.27
N PHE A 117 4.91 1.35 -1.68
CA PHE A 117 6.29 1.28 -1.21
C PHE A 117 6.26 1.21 0.30
N PHE A 118 6.79 0.12 0.87
CA PHE A 118 6.95 0.00 2.32
C PHE A 118 8.43 0.19 2.64
N ASN A 119 8.74 1.11 3.53
CA ASN A 119 10.16 1.36 3.83
C ASN A 119 10.60 0.56 5.05
N TYR A 120 11.75 -0.12 4.89
CA TYR A 120 12.45 -0.68 6.03
C TYR A 120 13.11 0.47 6.79
N PRO A 121 13.38 0.30 8.07
CA PRO A 121 14.05 1.37 8.82
C PRO A 121 15.42 1.65 8.24
N ALA A 122 15.86 2.90 8.35
CA ALA A 122 17.18 3.27 7.89
C ALA A 122 18.22 2.44 8.64
N GLU A 123 19.28 2.07 7.94
CA GLU A 123 20.37 1.36 8.58
C GLU A 123 21.00 2.26 9.61
N THR A 124 21.14 1.72 10.76
CA THR A 124 21.81 2.49 11.74
C THR A 124 23.09 1.85 11.98
N ALA A 125 23.65 2.16 12.02
CA ALA A 125 24.62 1.48 12.03
C ALA A 125 24.81 0.30 12.22
N SER A 126 24.41 -0.09 12.22
CA SER A 126 24.69 -1.31 12.23
C SER A 126 25.30 -1.20 11.23
N GLY A 127 24.90 -0.40 11.33
CA GLY A 127 25.09 -0.18 10.66
C GLY A 127 24.85 0.61 10.01
N LEU A 128 24.33 1.03 10.21
CA LEU A 128 24.30 1.81 9.63
C LEU A 128 24.07 2.84 9.54
N ARG A 129 24.13 3.19 9.52
CA ARG A 129 24.02 4.05 9.40
C ARG A 129 23.91 4.85 9.35
N GLN A 130 23.92 4.86 9.34
CA GLN A 130 23.81 5.53 9.29
C GLN A 130 23.65 6.36 9.08
N ALA A 131 23.72 6.31 8.75
CA ALA A 131 23.64 6.99 8.51
C ALA A 131 23.35 7.86 8.46
N HIS A 132 23.37 7.93 8.30
CA HIS A 132 23.30 8.71 8.33
C HIS A 132 23.04 9.54 8.34
N GLN A 133 23.06 9.45 8.24
CA GLN A 133 22.94 10.02 8.35
C GLN A 133 22.84 10.70 8.46
#